data_9c3e9182e92f7ba7a97d84261a708c4d
#
_entry.id   9c3e9182e92f7ba7a97d84261a708c4d
#
_cell.length_a   1.000
_cell.length_b   1.000
_cell.length_c   1.000
_cell.angle_alpha   90.00
_cell.angle_beta   90.00
_cell.angle_gamma   90.00
#
_symmetry.space_group_name_H-M   'P 1'
#
loop_
_entity.id
_entity.type
_entity.pdbx_description
1 polymer ?
#
loop_
_entity_poly.entity_id
_entity_poly.type
_entity_poly.pdbx_seq_one_letter_code
_entity_poly.pdbx_strand_id
1 'polypeptide(L)'
;MDLLAEGWPWPDDGVPDDAVTQWRKATSFPVLVGDVPFRINLRPVARHDGPCPHLLPDMRCGNYEARPRICRIYPLESRPFERVSPSRRKCPPEAWGGHLPVLTRDGEPENGESQALLAAHRQAMIDDVPLKARLASTLGFTDTAFAGEGLAVCEVAPNALLTALEEAECGLWDSPQHWTLVTNRQSTAQMLGDLDCPVRLVRAGPAFLQSFADEV
;
A
#
# COMPACT_ATOMS: atom_id res chain seq x y z
N MET A 1 -1.36 13.12 -6.73
CA MET A 1 -1.21 11.98 -5.79
C MET A 1 -2.01 10.81 -6.30
N ASP A 2 -1.56 9.60 -6.03
CA ASP A 2 -2.27 8.40 -6.46
C ASP A 2 -2.65 7.57 -5.25
N LEU A 3 -3.81 6.91 -5.32
CA LEU A 3 -4.21 5.86 -4.39
C LEU A 3 -3.99 4.52 -5.11
N LEU A 4 -3.25 3.64 -4.47
CA LEU A 4 -2.97 2.30 -4.99
C LEU A 4 -3.74 1.28 -4.18
N ALA A 5 -4.52 0.41 -4.84
CA ALA A 5 -5.31 -0.63 -4.19
C ALA A 5 -4.91 -2.02 -4.67
N GLU A 6 -4.69 -2.92 -3.73
CA GLU A 6 -4.62 -4.37 -3.93
C GLU A 6 -5.53 -5.07 -2.94
N GLY A 7 -6.11 -6.19 -3.36
CA GLY A 7 -7.04 -6.94 -2.55
C GLY A 7 -6.85 -8.44 -2.66
N TRP A 8 -7.38 -9.16 -1.70
CA TRP A 8 -7.40 -10.63 -1.65
C TRP A 8 -8.69 -11.14 -1.02
N PRO A 9 -9.15 -12.34 -1.42
CA PRO A 9 -10.31 -12.95 -0.81
C PRO A 9 -10.03 -13.25 0.67
N TRP A 10 -11.05 -13.04 1.51
CA TRP A 10 -10.96 -13.25 2.94
C TRP A 10 -12.16 -14.06 3.42
N PRO A 11 -12.13 -15.37 3.22
CA PRO A 11 -13.20 -16.24 3.71
C PRO A 11 -13.27 -16.21 5.25
N ASP A 12 -14.46 -16.39 5.78
CA ASP A 12 -14.66 -16.39 7.24
C ASP A 12 -13.93 -17.56 7.92
N ASP A 13 -13.77 -18.69 7.21
CA ASP A 13 -13.11 -19.89 7.69
C ASP A 13 -11.83 -20.21 6.91
N GLY A 14 -10.87 -20.85 7.56
CA GLY A 14 -9.67 -21.40 6.91
C GLY A 14 -8.56 -20.40 6.61
N VAL A 15 -8.66 -19.17 7.08
CA VAL A 15 -7.57 -18.19 6.97
C VAL A 15 -6.49 -18.52 7.99
N PRO A 16 -5.22 -18.70 7.58
CA PRO A 16 -4.13 -18.96 8.52
C PRO A 16 -3.98 -17.87 9.57
N ASP A 17 -3.77 -18.25 10.83
CA ASP A 17 -3.53 -17.32 11.94
C ASP A 17 -2.02 -17.10 12.14
N ASP A 18 -1.32 -16.75 11.06
CA ASP A 18 0.10 -16.39 11.09
C ASP A 18 0.30 -14.86 11.14
N ALA A 19 1.53 -14.45 11.43
CA ALA A 19 1.87 -13.03 11.55
C ALA A 19 1.64 -12.23 10.25
N VAL A 20 1.80 -12.85 9.08
CA VAL A 20 1.56 -12.20 7.78
C VAL A 20 0.07 -11.93 7.59
N THR A 21 -0.74 -12.93 7.87
CA THR A 21 -2.20 -12.86 7.77
C THR A 21 -2.78 -11.85 8.75
N GLN A 22 -2.33 -11.90 10.02
CA GLN A 22 -2.74 -10.92 11.03
C GLN A 22 -2.36 -9.49 10.63
N TRP A 23 -1.15 -9.27 10.12
CA TRP A 23 -0.73 -7.97 9.61
C TRP A 23 -1.59 -7.49 8.44
N ARG A 24 -1.83 -8.36 7.46
CA ARG A 24 -2.72 -8.05 6.33
C ARG A 24 -4.11 -7.66 6.80
N LYS A 25 -4.67 -8.39 7.76
CA LYS A 25 -5.97 -8.09 8.36
C LYS A 25 -5.97 -6.72 9.03
N ALA A 26 -4.97 -6.44 9.85
CA ALA A 26 -4.86 -5.21 10.60
C ALA A 26 -4.68 -3.96 9.71
N THR A 27 -4.02 -4.09 8.55
CA THR A 27 -3.68 -2.97 7.63
C THR A 27 -4.59 -2.87 6.41
N SER A 28 -5.73 -3.54 6.42
CA SER A 28 -6.72 -3.56 5.34
C SER A 28 -8.14 -3.44 5.87
N PHE A 29 -9.09 -3.05 5.02
CA PHE A 29 -10.50 -2.97 5.37
C PHE A 29 -11.32 -3.99 4.57
N PRO A 30 -12.45 -4.50 5.15
CA PRO A 30 -13.32 -5.46 4.48
C PRO A 30 -14.20 -4.81 3.42
N VAL A 31 -14.44 -5.51 2.33
CA VAL A 31 -15.34 -5.14 1.23
C VAL A 31 -15.98 -6.40 0.64
N LEU A 32 -16.88 -6.22 -0.33
CA LEU A 32 -17.41 -7.29 -1.16
C LEU A 32 -16.95 -7.13 -2.61
N VAL A 33 -16.55 -8.23 -3.24
CA VAL A 33 -16.35 -8.34 -4.69
C VAL A 33 -17.37 -9.34 -5.20
N GLY A 34 -18.48 -8.84 -5.77
CA GLY A 34 -19.70 -9.64 -5.87
C GLY A 34 -20.18 -10.04 -4.47
N ASP A 35 -20.39 -11.32 -4.24
CA ASP A 35 -20.77 -11.89 -2.95
C ASP A 35 -19.56 -12.43 -2.15
N VAL A 36 -18.35 -12.29 -2.70
CA VAL A 36 -17.14 -12.81 -2.07
C VAL A 36 -16.56 -11.77 -1.10
N PRO A 37 -16.33 -12.13 0.18
CA PRO A 37 -15.61 -11.27 1.12
C PRO A 37 -14.17 -11.04 0.68
N PHE A 38 -13.77 -9.78 0.63
CA PHE A 38 -12.41 -9.33 0.30
C PHE A 38 -11.88 -8.38 1.36
N ARG A 39 -10.58 -8.23 1.38
CA ARG A 39 -9.92 -7.16 2.13
C ARG A 39 -9.06 -6.35 1.18
N ILE A 40 -9.12 -5.02 1.34
CA ILE A 40 -8.39 -4.07 0.50
C ILE A 40 -7.30 -3.38 1.32
N ASN A 41 -6.09 -3.40 0.80
CA ASN A 41 -5.00 -2.54 1.26
C ASN A 41 -4.92 -1.33 0.34
N LEU A 42 -5.22 -0.15 0.87
CA LEU A 42 -5.13 1.12 0.16
C LEU A 42 -3.88 1.88 0.59
N ARG A 43 -3.09 2.31 -0.39
CA ARG A 43 -1.83 3.04 -0.17
C ARG A 43 -1.83 4.38 -0.89
N PRO A 44 -1.80 5.51 -0.20
CA PRO A 44 -1.56 6.81 -0.81
C PRO A 44 -0.08 6.93 -1.21
N VAL A 45 0.18 7.40 -2.44
CA VAL A 45 1.52 7.57 -2.99
C VAL A 45 1.66 8.95 -3.60
N ALA A 46 2.72 9.66 -3.23
CA ALA A 46 3.10 10.88 -3.92
C ALA A 46 3.81 10.53 -5.23
N ARG A 47 3.23 10.95 -6.36
CA ARG A 47 3.86 10.82 -7.68
C ARG A 47 4.53 12.14 -8.06
N HIS A 48 5.76 12.07 -8.51
CA HIS A 48 6.49 13.20 -9.07
C HIS A 48 7.48 12.69 -10.12
N ASP A 49 7.77 13.51 -11.11
CA ASP A 49 8.78 13.22 -12.11
C ASP A 49 10.15 13.64 -11.60
N GLY A 50 11.15 12.77 -11.78
CA GLY A 50 12.53 13.02 -11.35
C GLY A 50 12.78 12.82 -9.86
N PRO A 51 13.82 13.47 -9.30
CA PRO A 51 14.18 13.37 -7.89
C PRO A 51 13.12 13.99 -6.98
N CYS A 52 13.15 13.59 -5.70
CA CYS A 52 12.25 14.14 -4.68
C CYS A 52 12.28 15.70 -4.71
N PRO A 53 11.12 16.38 -4.72
CA PRO A 53 11.05 17.84 -4.77
C PRO A 53 11.66 18.54 -3.53
N HIS A 54 11.87 17.79 -2.46
CA HIS A 54 12.52 18.28 -1.23
C HIS A 54 14.00 17.90 -1.14
N LEU A 55 14.58 17.33 -2.21
CA LEU A 55 16.02 16.99 -2.23
C LEU A 55 16.85 18.25 -2.47
N LEU A 56 17.71 18.57 -1.53
CA LEU A 56 18.66 19.69 -1.65
C LEU A 56 19.89 19.30 -2.49
N PRO A 57 20.65 20.28 -3.02
CA PRO A 57 21.86 20.02 -3.79
C PRO A 57 22.95 19.23 -3.03
N ASP A 58 22.95 19.29 -1.71
CA ASP A 58 23.85 18.56 -0.82
C ASP A 58 23.29 17.17 -0.43
N MET A 59 22.28 16.69 -1.15
CA MET A 59 21.60 15.41 -0.95
C MET A 59 20.81 15.27 0.36
N ARG A 60 20.65 16.35 1.13
CA ARG A 60 19.80 16.37 2.33
C ARG A 60 18.35 16.66 1.99
N CYS A 61 17.46 16.33 2.91
CA CYS A 61 16.04 16.64 2.80
C CYS A 61 15.76 18.08 3.27
N GLY A 62 15.25 18.94 2.39
CA GLY A 62 14.85 20.31 2.73
C GLY A 62 13.56 20.41 3.56
N ASN A 63 12.84 19.30 3.74
CA ASN A 63 11.62 19.23 4.56
C ASN A 63 11.79 18.19 5.69
N TYR A 64 12.93 18.22 6.38
CA TYR A 64 13.32 17.16 7.31
C TYR A 64 12.30 16.96 8.45
N GLU A 65 11.82 18.04 9.05
CA GLU A 65 10.92 18.00 10.19
C GLU A 65 9.51 17.50 9.81
N ALA A 66 9.05 17.84 8.60
CA ALA A 66 7.74 17.44 8.10
C ALA A 66 7.79 16.24 7.12
N ARG A 67 8.84 15.41 7.20
CA ARG A 67 8.95 14.21 6.35
C ARG A 67 7.77 13.26 6.57
N PRO A 68 7.22 12.68 5.50
CA PRO A 68 6.27 11.57 5.62
C PRO A 68 6.83 10.43 6.49
N ARG A 69 5.94 9.71 7.19
CA ARG A 69 6.33 8.58 8.06
C ARG A 69 7.23 7.57 7.37
N ILE A 70 6.95 7.23 6.11
CA ILE A 70 7.77 6.30 5.32
C ILE A 70 9.20 6.81 5.10
N CYS A 71 9.38 8.12 4.92
CA CYS A 71 10.71 8.71 4.75
C CYS A 71 11.52 8.72 6.06
N ARG A 72 10.83 8.69 7.22
CA ARG A 72 11.48 8.67 8.54
C ARG A 72 12.07 7.30 8.87
N ILE A 73 11.44 6.23 8.40
CA ILE A 73 11.90 4.85 8.65
C ILE A 73 12.85 4.33 7.58
N TYR A 74 12.97 4.99 6.40
CA TYR A 74 13.87 4.53 5.34
C TYR A 74 15.33 4.43 5.85
N PRO A 75 16.04 3.34 5.59
CA PRO A 75 15.76 2.23 4.65
C PRO A 75 15.10 0.98 5.27
N LEU A 76 14.51 1.08 6.45
CA LEU A 76 13.84 -0.02 7.12
C LEU A 76 12.58 -0.49 6.35
N GLU A 77 12.10 -1.69 6.68
CA GLU A 77 10.89 -2.25 6.09
C GLU A 77 9.65 -1.95 6.95
N SER A 78 8.57 -1.50 6.32
CA SER A 78 7.30 -1.28 7.01
C SER A 78 6.68 -2.58 7.51
N ARG A 79 6.76 -3.66 6.72
CA ARG A 79 6.16 -4.94 7.04
C ARG A 79 7.03 -5.71 8.03
N PRO A 80 6.46 -6.24 9.13
CA PRO A 80 7.25 -6.86 10.20
C PRO A 80 7.94 -8.18 9.80
N PHE A 81 7.51 -8.81 8.70
CA PHE A 81 8.08 -10.06 8.19
C PHE A 81 9.04 -9.88 7.02
N GLU A 82 9.23 -8.64 6.53
CA GLU A 82 10.21 -8.34 5.49
C GLU A 82 11.53 -7.87 6.11
N ARG A 83 12.62 -8.34 5.53
CA ARG A 83 13.98 -7.94 5.94
C ARG A 83 14.55 -6.90 4.98
N VAL A 84 15.31 -5.97 5.53
CA VAL A 84 16.06 -5.01 4.73
C VAL A 84 17.02 -5.73 3.80
N SER A 85 16.93 -5.42 2.51
CA SER A 85 17.84 -5.94 1.49
C SER A 85 18.50 -4.77 0.76
N PRO A 86 19.84 -4.66 0.79
CA PRO A 86 20.58 -3.59 0.10
C PRO A 86 20.24 -3.49 -1.39
N SER A 87 20.10 -4.62 -2.07
CA SER A 87 19.79 -4.67 -3.51
C SER A 87 18.41 -4.09 -3.87
N ARG A 88 17.51 -3.98 -2.90
CA ARG A 88 16.17 -3.41 -3.07
C ARG A 88 16.09 -1.94 -2.62
N ARG A 89 17.21 -1.33 -2.27
CA ARG A 89 17.29 0.05 -1.79
C ARG A 89 18.00 0.95 -2.79
N LYS A 90 17.69 2.23 -2.74
CA LYS A 90 18.31 3.27 -3.57
C LYS A 90 19.56 3.87 -2.91
N CYS A 91 19.97 3.38 -1.74
CA CYS A 91 21.20 3.80 -1.11
C CYS A 91 22.40 3.34 -1.93
N PRO A 92 23.48 4.16 -2.02
CA PRO A 92 24.68 3.77 -2.73
C PRO A 92 25.40 2.61 -2.00
N PRO A 93 26.21 1.79 -2.70
CA PRO A 93 26.88 0.61 -2.10
C PRO A 93 27.68 0.94 -0.84
N GLU A 94 28.29 2.12 -0.77
CA GLU A 94 29.09 2.58 0.37
C GLU A 94 28.29 2.70 1.67
N ALA A 95 26.96 2.94 1.56
CA ALA A 95 26.04 3.00 2.70
C ALA A 95 25.82 1.62 3.38
N TRP A 96 26.32 0.53 2.78
CA TRP A 96 26.18 -0.84 3.28
C TRP A 96 27.53 -1.46 3.67
N GLY A 97 28.57 -0.65 3.83
CA GLY A 97 29.91 -1.10 4.20
C GLY A 97 29.94 -1.74 5.59
N GLY A 98 30.66 -2.85 5.73
CA GLY A 98 30.78 -3.60 7.00
C GLY A 98 31.48 -2.84 8.14
N HIS A 99 32.05 -1.66 7.85
CA HIS A 99 32.64 -0.74 8.83
C HIS A 99 31.63 0.24 9.44
N LEU A 100 30.39 0.27 8.90
CA LEU A 100 29.33 1.14 9.39
C LEU A 100 28.56 0.49 10.55
N PRO A 101 27.88 1.28 11.38
CA PRO A 101 27.01 0.75 12.43
C PRO A 101 25.96 -0.22 11.86
N VAL A 102 25.67 -1.27 12.60
CA VAL A 102 24.65 -2.26 12.22
C VAL A 102 23.29 -1.58 12.22
N LEU A 103 22.57 -1.65 11.10
CA LEU A 103 21.24 -1.09 10.96
C LEU A 103 20.16 -1.99 11.59
N THR A 104 20.24 -3.30 11.32
CA THR A 104 19.27 -4.29 11.81
C THR A 104 19.98 -5.56 12.28
N ARG A 105 19.45 -6.19 13.33
CA ARG A 105 19.82 -7.51 13.80
C ARG A 105 18.58 -8.38 13.89
N ASP A 106 18.63 -9.56 13.32
CA ASP A 106 17.50 -10.50 13.26
C ASP A 106 16.19 -9.91 12.67
N GLY A 107 16.33 -8.88 11.81
CA GLY A 107 15.21 -8.21 11.16
C GLY A 107 14.70 -6.97 11.91
N GLU A 108 15.14 -6.73 13.13
CA GLU A 108 14.76 -5.56 13.92
C GLU A 108 15.86 -4.48 13.93
N PRO A 109 15.50 -3.17 14.01
CA PRO A 109 16.50 -2.10 14.11
C PRO A 109 17.39 -2.26 15.36
N GLU A 110 18.69 -1.99 15.22
CA GLU A 110 19.64 -2.12 16.34
C GLU A 110 19.51 -1.01 17.37
N ASN A 111 19.12 0.21 16.98
CA ASN A 111 18.98 1.34 17.92
C ASN A 111 17.52 1.61 18.32
N GLY A 112 17.33 2.04 19.58
CA GLY A 112 16.01 2.26 20.16
C GLY A 112 15.19 3.38 19.50
N GLU A 113 15.83 4.41 18.94
CA GLU A 113 15.13 5.47 18.21
C GLU A 113 14.49 4.92 16.93
N SER A 114 15.25 4.16 16.13
CA SER A 114 14.73 3.51 14.93
C SER A 114 13.66 2.48 15.24
N GLN A 115 13.77 1.74 16.36
CA GLN A 115 12.73 0.83 16.84
C GLN A 115 11.43 1.59 17.14
N ALA A 116 11.51 2.69 17.88
CA ALA A 116 10.36 3.52 18.23
C ALA A 116 9.69 4.13 16.99
N LEU A 117 10.48 4.66 16.04
CA LEU A 117 9.98 5.20 14.79
C LEU A 117 9.28 4.14 13.93
N LEU A 118 9.86 2.94 13.84
CA LEU A 118 9.27 1.84 13.09
C LEU A 118 7.98 1.34 13.73
N ALA A 119 7.96 1.20 15.05
CA ALA A 119 6.76 0.81 15.79
C ALA A 119 5.63 1.83 15.61
N ALA A 120 5.92 3.13 15.73
CA ALA A 120 4.96 4.20 15.51
C ALA A 120 4.44 4.22 14.07
N HIS A 121 5.30 3.97 13.08
CA HIS A 121 4.89 3.87 11.69
C HIS A 121 3.94 2.68 11.46
N ARG A 122 4.27 1.51 11.99
CA ARG A 122 3.44 0.30 11.89
C ARG A 122 2.08 0.50 12.56
N GLN A 123 2.04 1.09 13.73
CA GLN A 123 0.78 1.41 14.42
C GLN A 123 -0.08 2.38 13.60
N ALA A 124 0.53 3.44 13.08
CA ALA A 124 -0.18 4.40 12.24
C ALA A 124 -0.74 3.77 10.95
N MET A 125 -0.08 2.76 10.37
CA MET A 125 -0.63 2.02 9.22
C MET A 125 -1.95 1.30 9.58
N ILE A 126 -2.08 0.82 10.81
CA ILE A 126 -3.30 0.18 11.34
C ILE A 126 -4.35 1.25 11.64
N ASP A 127 -3.98 2.30 12.36
CA ASP A 127 -4.89 3.37 12.78
C ASP A 127 -5.49 4.14 11.60
N ASP A 128 -4.74 4.25 10.49
CA ASP A 128 -5.20 4.91 9.26
C ASP A 128 -6.25 4.08 8.45
N VAL A 129 -6.49 2.80 8.78
CA VAL A 129 -7.37 1.92 7.98
C VAL A 129 -8.81 2.45 7.87
N PRO A 130 -9.48 2.89 8.94
CA PRO A 130 -10.84 3.45 8.82
C PRO A 130 -10.89 4.71 7.96
N LEU A 131 -9.88 5.58 8.07
CA LEU A 131 -9.79 6.79 7.23
C LEU A 131 -9.60 6.43 5.76
N LYS A 132 -8.75 5.45 5.45
CA LYS A 132 -8.52 4.97 4.08
C LYS A 132 -9.79 4.38 3.45
N ALA A 133 -10.57 3.62 4.22
CA ALA A 133 -11.84 3.07 3.76
C ALA A 133 -12.83 4.19 3.40
N ARG A 134 -13.00 5.19 4.29
CA ARG A 134 -13.86 6.35 4.03
C ARG A 134 -13.35 7.18 2.84
N LEU A 135 -12.05 7.40 2.74
CA LEU A 135 -11.44 8.14 1.62
C LEU A 135 -11.72 7.47 0.28
N ALA A 136 -11.59 6.14 0.19
CA ALA A 136 -11.97 5.40 -1.02
C ALA A 136 -13.44 5.62 -1.36
N SER A 137 -14.32 5.56 -0.37
CA SER A 137 -15.75 5.81 -0.51
C SER A 137 -16.04 7.23 -1.03
N THR A 138 -15.48 8.25 -0.37
CA THR A 138 -15.68 9.66 -0.74
C THR A 138 -15.21 9.96 -2.16
N LEU A 139 -14.12 9.32 -2.59
CA LEU A 139 -13.61 9.46 -3.95
C LEU A 139 -14.32 8.56 -4.99
N GLY A 140 -15.23 7.68 -4.57
CA GLY A 140 -15.86 6.70 -5.45
C GLY A 140 -14.86 5.68 -6.03
N PHE A 141 -13.72 5.45 -5.37
CA PHE A 141 -12.71 4.51 -5.83
C PHE A 141 -13.05 3.11 -5.34
N THR A 142 -13.49 2.27 -6.27
CA THR A 142 -13.96 0.90 -6.01
C THR A 142 -13.27 -0.16 -6.86
N ASP A 143 -12.15 0.18 -7.50
CA ASP A 143 -11.32 -0.77 -8.24
C ASP A 143 -10.18 -1.29 -7.35
N THR A 144 -9.91 -2.60 -7.43
CA THR A 144 -8.76 -3.23 -6.77
C THR A 144 -8.10 -4.24 -7.69
N ALA A 145 -6.76 -4.33 -7.63
CA ALA A 145 -6.06 -5.43 -8.28
C ALA A 145 -6.02 -6.66 -7.37
N PHE A 146 -5.89 -7.85 -7.96
CA PHE A 146 -5.60 -9.06 -7.20
C PHE A 146 -4.18 -8.97 -6.62
N ALA A 147 -4.04 -9.21 -5.32
CA ALA A 147 -2.76 -9.05 -4.63
C ALA A 147 -1.67 -9.96 -5.24
N GLY A 148 -0.55 -9.35 -5.61
CA GLY A 148 0.55 -10.02 -6.31
C GLY A 148 0.50 -9.90 -7.82
N GLU A 149 -0.64 -9.58 -8.44
CA GLU A 149 -0.73 -9.40 -9.90
C GLU A 149 -0.54 -7.96 -10.35
N GLY A 150 -0.92 -7.02 -9.49
CA GLY A 150 -0.78 -5.60 -9.81
C GLY A 150 -1.34 -4.69 -8.72
N LEU A 151 -1.54 -3.44 -9.10
CA LEU A 151 -2.15 -2.41 -8.26
C LEU A 151 -3.15 -1.62 -9.10
N ALA A 152 -4.39 -1.52 -8.66
CA ALA A 152 -5.33 -0.56 -9.21
C ALA A 152 -4.92 0.85 -8.78
N VAL A 153 -5.01 1.82 -9.68
CA VAL A 153 -4.55 3.19 -9.47
C VAL A 153 -5.72 4.16 -9.64
N CYS A 154 -5.93 5.00 -8.64
CA CYS A 154 -6.79 6.16 -8.71
C CYS A 154 -5.91 7.42 -8.66
N GLU A 155 -5.83 8.14 -9.78
CA GLU A 155 -5.16 9.44 -9.81
C GLU A 155 -6.07 10.51 -9.21
N VAL A 156 -5.57 11.23 -8.21
CA VAL A 156 -6.34 12.26 -7.52
C VAL A 156 -5.60 13.59 -7.56
N ALA A 157 -6.28 14.63 -8.01
CA ALA A 157 -5.75 15.99 -7.92
C ALA A 157 -5.53 16.38 -6.45
N PRO A 158 -4.44 17.09 -6.11
CA PRO A 158 -4.11 17.41 -4.71
C PRO A 158 -5.25 18.11 -3.94
N ASN A 159 -5.94 19.08 -4.55
CA ASN A 159 -7.05 19.78 -3.91
C ASN A 159 -8.26 18.86 -3.68
N ALA A 160 -8.59 18.01 -4.65
CA ALA A 160 -9.68 17.03 -4.50
C ALA A 160 -9.37 16.03 -3.39
N LEU A 161 -8.09 15.61 -3.27
CA LEU A 161 -7.68 14.73 -2.17
C LEU A 161 -7.81 15.40 -0.81
N LEU A 162 -7.43 16.68 -0.69
CA LEU A 162 -7.56 17.41 0.59
C LEU A 162 -9.03 17.52 1.01
N THR A 163 -9.92 17.92 0.09
CA THR A 163 -11.35 17.96 0.35
C THR A 163 -11.90 16.59 0.76
N ALA A 164 -11.54 15.54 0.02
CA ALA A 164 -11.99 14.19 0.33
C ALA A 164 -11.45 13.67 1.67
N LEU A 165 -10.25 14.07 2.09
CA LEU A 165 -9.70 13.76 3.42
C LEU A 165 -10.49 14.46 4.52
N GLU A 166 -10.78 15.75 4.39
CA GLU A 166 -11.58 16.52 5.35
C GLU A 166 -12.98 15.91 5.51
N GLU A 167 -13.63 15.52 4.42
CA GLU A 167 -14.92 14.82 4.45
C GLU A 167 -14.80 13.44 5.10
N ALA A 168 -13.75 12.67 4.78
CA ALA A 168 -13.51 11.35 5.33
C ALA A 168 -13.20 11.36 6.84
N GLU A 169 -12.56 12.42 7.36
CA GLU A 169 -12.32 12.56 8.80
C GLU A 169 -13.61 12.70 9.61
N CYS A 170 -14.62 13.38 9.06
CA CYS A 170 -15.91 13.62 9.71
C CYS A 170 -16.94 12.52 9.44
N GLY A 171 -16.73 11.67 8.45
CA GLY A 171 -17.68 10.68 7.98
C GLY A 171 -17.74 9.41 8.84
N LEU A 172 -18.92 8.75 8.82
CA LEU A 172 -19.06 7.37 9.27
C LEU A 172 -18.80 6.44 8.08
N TRP A 173 -18.20 5.29 8.35
CA TRP A 173 -18.08 4.25 7.35
C TRP A 173 -19.26 3.30 7.46
N ASP A 174 -20.19 3.40 6.52
CA ASP A 174 -21.45 2.66 6.51
C ASP A 174 -21.41 1.52 5.49
N SER A 175 -20.93 0.37 5.82
CA SER A 175 -21.09 -0.87 5.05
C SER A 175 -19.99 -1.24 4.07
N PRO A 176 -19.78 -2.53 3.84
CA PRO A 176 -18.87 -3.02 2.83
C PRO A 176 -19.34 -2.56 1.44
N GLN A 177 -18.53 -1.75 0.78
CA GLN A 177 -18.77 -1.34 -0.59
C GLN A 177 -18.54 -2.50 -1.54
N HIS A 178 -19.26 -2.50 -2.66
CA HIS A 178 -19.00 -3.42 -3.77
C HIS A 178 -17.82 -2.92 -4.59
N TRP A 179 -16.81 -3.77 -4.71
CA TRP A 179 -15.59 -3.50 -5.46
C TRP A 179 -15.50 -4.36 -6.71
N THR A 180 -14.74 -3.89 -7.69
CA THR A 180 -14.44 -4.59 -8.93
C THR A 180 -12.97 -4.97 -8.96
N LEU A 181 -12.67 -6.24 -9.26
CA LEU A 181 -11.31 -6.66 -9.51
C LEU A 181 -10.84 -6.18 -10.90
N VAL A 182 -9.62 -5.68 -10.96
CA VAL A 182 -8.94 -5.37 -12.22
C VAL A 182 -7.69 -6.23 -12.34
N THR A 183 -7.49 -6.84 -13.52
CA THR A 183 -6.34 -7.69 -13.81
C THR A 183 -5.94 -7.53 -15.27
N ASN A 184 -4.66 -7.76 -15.59
CA ASN A 184 -4.16 -7.87 -16.97
C ASN A 184 -4.00 -9.32 -17.43
N ARG A 185 -4.48 -10.29 -16.63
CA ARG A 185 -4.37 -11.72 -16.89
C ARG A 185 -5.70 -12.31 -17.28
N GLN A 186 -5.76 -12.87 -18.48
CA GLN A 186 -6.95 -13.53 -19.01
C GLN A 186 -7.37 -14.73 -18.15
N SER A 187 -6.40 -15.51 -17.70
CA SER A 187 -6.62 -16.67 -16.83
C SER A 187 -7.30 -16.32 -15.51
N THR A 188 -6.83 -15.23 -14.87
CA THR A 188 -7.41 -14.72 -13.64
C THR A 188 -8.81 -14.16 -13.88
N ALA A 189 -9.00 -13.38 -14.94
CA ALA A 189 -10.32 -12.84 -15.30
C ALA A 189 -11.35 -13.94 -15.55
N GLN A 190 -10.97 -15.00 -16.25
CA GLN A 190 -11.83 -16.15 -16.51
C GLN A 190 -12.20 -16.89 -15.21
N MET A 191 -11.19 -17.23 -14.40
CA MET A 191 -11.41 -17.92 -13.12
C MET A 191 -12.36 -17.15 -12.18
N LEU A 192 -12.19 -15.84 -12.10
CA LEU A 192 -13.04 -14.97 -11.26
C LEU A 192 -14.43 -14.79 -11.86
N GLY A 193 -14.54 -14.72 -13.18
CA GLY A 193 -15.83 -14.69 -13.89
C GLY A 193 -16.65 -15.96 -13.68
N ASP A 194 -16.01 -17.13 -13.65
CA ASP A 194 -16.63 -18.42 -13.36
C ASP A 194 -17.18 -18.50 -11.91
N LEU A 195 -16.71 -17.62 -11.03
CA LEU A 195 -17.17 -17.45 -9.64
C LEU A 195 -18.14 -16.27 -9.45
N ASP A 196 -18.69 -15.72 -10.53
CA ASP A 196 -19.56 -14.54 -10.54
C ASP A 196 -18.93 -13.31 -9.85
N CYS A 197 -17.60 -13.26 -9.73
CA CYS A 197 -16.91 -12.08 -9.20
C CYS A 197 -16.84 -10.98 -10.26
N PRO A 198 -17.22 -9.73 -9.95
CA PRO A 198 -17.05 -8.60 -10.86
C PRO A 198 -15.57 -8.37 -11.13
N VAL A 199 -15.15 -8.68 -12.35
CA VAL A 199 -13.78 -8.56 -12.82
C VAL A 199 -13.72 -7.81 -14.15
N ARG A 200 -12.71 -6.97 -14.29
CA ARG A 200 -12.44 -6.21 -15.51
C ARG A 200 -11.03 -6.46 -15.98
N LEU A 201 -10.90 -6.95 -17.21
CA LEU A 201 -9.60 -7.12 -17.86
C LEU A 201 -9.09 -5.77 -18.34
N VAL A 202 -7.86 -5.43 -17.97
CA VAL A 202 -7.24 -4.13 -18.27
C VAL A 202 -5.82 -4.34 -18.81
N ARG A 203 -5.34 -3.39 -19.61
CA ARG A 203 -3.90 -3.32 -19.95
C ARG A 203 -3.17 -2.48 -18.93
N ALA A 204 -1.86 -2.68 -18.81
CA ALA A 204 -1.00 -1.78 -18.05
C ALA A 204 -1.13 -0.34 -18.55
N GLY A 205 -1.20 0.58 -17.61
CA GLY A 205 -1.41 1.99 -17.91
C GLY A 205 -1.60 2.82 -16.64
N PRO A 206 -2.08 4.07 -16.78
CA PRO A 206 -2.21 4.95 -15.63
C PRO A 206 -3.17 4.43 -14.55
N ALA A 207 -4.18 3.64 -14.92
CA ALA A 207 -5.14 3.06 -13.96
C ALA A 207 -4.75 1.69 -13.41
N PHE A 208 -3.68 1.06 -13.93
CA PHE A 208 -3.23 -0.26 -13.48
C PHE A 208 -1.71 -0.42 -13.61
N LEU A 209 -1.04 -0.61 -12.49
CA LEU A 209 0.37 -0.96 -12.42
C LEU A 209 0.51 -2.48 -12.36
N GLN A 210 1.08 -3.07 -13.40
CA GLN A 210 1.21 -4.52 -13.52
C GLN A 210 2.43 -5.10 -12.79
N SER A 211 2.30 -6.33 -12.30
CA SER A 211 3.42 -7.13 -11.80
C SER A 211 3.92 -8.15 -12.82
N PHE A 212 3.06 -8.52 -13.78
CA PHE A 212 3.35 -9.48 -14.84
C PHE A 212 3.06 -8.86 -16.21
N ALA A 213 3.63 -9.45 -17.27
CA ALA A 213 3.34 -9.03 -18.63
C ALA A 213 1.82 -9.17 -18.95
N ASP A 214 1.33 -8.30 -19.84
CA ASP A 214 -0.04 -8.37 -20.32
C ASP A 214 -0.32 -9.71 -21.02
N GLU A 215 -1.47 -10.30 -20.71
CA GLU A 215 -2.07 -11.42 -21.46
C GLU A 215 -3.21 -10.94 -22.36
N VAL A 216 -3.42 -9.60 -22.47
CA VAL A 216 -4.52 -8.96 -23.19
C VAL A 216 -4.06 -8.46 -24.56
#